data_a4bd7b832b7ef1139a6457e6f0483967
#
_entry.id   a4bd7b832b7ef1139a6457e6f0483967
#
_cell.length_a   1.000
_cell.length_b   1.000
_cell.length_c   1.000
_cell.angle_alpha   90.00
_cell.angle_beta   90.00
_cell.angle_gamma   90.00
#
_symmetry.space_group_name_H-M   'P 1'
#
loop_
_entity.id
_entity.type
_entity.pdbx_description
1 polymer ?
#
loop_
_entity_poly.entity_id
_entity_poly.type
_entity_poly.pdbx_seq_one_letter_code
_entity_poly.pdbx_strand_id
1 'polypeptide(L)'
;MPTQLPDTMAAVQLTGHGGMDKLVYREDIPVPRPGAGEVLIRVAAAGVNNTDINTRIGWYSKRVRGDTNTGSAAGFEEAETRDATWSGVPLQFPRIQGTDCCGRIVAVGDGVDPARIGERVLVRNMLRAPVDFRPYECWSLGSECDGGFAQYTKAPAADTWMVDCDWSDTDLASIPCAWSTAENMLHRAWVGLGDRVIITGASGGVGSAAVQLAKCRGAEVIGVASAAKSEEILALGADHVVPRGENLVEALGAGSVNVAIDLVAGEQWAELIEALDRGGRYATAGAIAGPVVELDVRTLYLKDLTFYGCTFQEDVVFDNIVRYIEQGRVRPFVARTYPLAEIAQAQEDFIAKRYAGKLVLVPPQSPD
;
A
#
# COMPACT_ATOMS: atom_id res chain seq x y z
N MET A 1 -24.90 -26.39 -3.50
CA MET A 1 -23.88 -27.37 -3.06
C MET A 1 -22.58 -26.59 -2.97
N PRO A 2 -21.69 -26.82 -2.01
CA PRO A 2 -20.39 -26.16 -2.05
C PRO A 2 -19.70 -26.55 -3.35
N THR A 3 -19.33 -25.56 -4.15
CA THR A 3 -18.59 -25.75 -5.39
C THR A 3 -17.27 -26.42 -5.03
N GLN A 4 -16.96 -27.58 -5.64
CA GLN A 4 -15.72 -28.27 -5.33
C GLN A 4 -14.53 -27.39 -5.78
N LEU A 5 -13.63 -27.09 -4.86
CA LEU A 5 -12.45 -26.30 -5.14
C LEU A 5 -11.56 -27.04 -6.16
N PRO A 6 -10.99 -26.35 -7.16
CA PRO A 6 -10.06 -26.96 -8.07
C PRO A 6 -8.76 -27.40 -7.37
N ASP A 7 -8.03 -28.34 -7.95
CA ASP A 7 -6.74 -28.79 -7.42
C ASP A 7 -5.62 -27.78 -7.71
N THR A 8 -5.71 -27.08 -8.85
CA THR A 8 -4.72 -26.09 -9.31
C THR A 8 -5.38 -24.76 -9.64
N MET A 9 -4.57 -23.72 -9.66
CA MET A 9 -4.97 -22.33 -9.93
C MET A 9 -3.97 -21.61 -10.81
N ALA A 10 -4.42 -20.53 -11.44
CA ALA A 10 -3.54 -19.55 -12.06
C ALA A 10 -2.96 -18.59 -11.01
N ALA A 11 -1.66 -18.33 -11.11
CA ALA A 11 -0.96 -17.37 -10.27
C ALA A 11 0.29 -16.82 -10.97
N VAL A 12 0.80 -15.70 -10.48
CA VAL A 12 2.10 -15.16 -10.87
C VAL A 12 3.11 -15.40 -9.76
N GLN A 13 4.17 -16.11 -10.07
CA GLN A 13 5.29 -16.38 -9.17
C GLN A 13 6.46 -15.45 -9.45
N LEU A 14 6.94 -14.76 -8.42
CA LEU A 14 8.24 -14.12 -8.41
C LEU A 14 9.31 -15.17 -8.11
N THR A 15 10.23 -15.39 -9.04
CA THR A 15 11.25 -16.47 -8.98
C THR A 15 12.60 -16.01 -8.43
N GLY A 16 12.75 -14.74 -8.15
CA GLY A 16 13.96 -14.11 -7.61
C GLY A 16 13.87 -12.58 -7.72
N HIS A 17 14.79 -11.86 -7.11
CA HIS A 17 14.92 -10.43 -7.38
C HIS A 17 15.39 -10.20 -8.82
N GLY A 18 14.90 -9.13 -9.47
CA GLY A 18 15.32 -8.78 -10.83
C GLY A 18 14.29 -8.06 -11.67
N GLY A 19 14.38 -8.25 -12.98
CA GLY A 19 13.50 -7.65 -13.98
C GLY A 19 12.14 -8.32 -14.12
N MET A 20 11.41 -7.97 -15.16
CA MET A 20 10.08 -8.55 -15.46
C MET A 20 10.15 -10.04 -15.77
N ASP A 21 11.30 -10.56 -16.22
CA ASP A 21 11.57 -11.97 -16.45
C ASP A 21 11.42 -12.86 -15.19
N LYS A 22 11.45 -12.23 -14.00
CA LYS A 22 11.23 -12.92 -12.73
C LYS A 22 9.76 -13.13 -12.38
N LEU A 23 8.84 -12.49 -13.11
CA LEU A 23 7.40 -12.65 -12.95
C LEU A 23 6.92 -13.75 -13.91
N VAL A 24 6.61 -14.92 -13.37
CA VAL A 24 6.23 -16.11 -14.18
C VAL A 24 4.75 -16.43 -13.92
N TYR A 25 3.91 -16.22 -14.94
CA TYR A 25 2.51 -16.66 -14.91
C TYR A 25 2.43 -18.18 -15.09
N ARG A 26 1.66 -18.86 -14.25
CA ARG A 26 1.44 -20.32 -14.26
C ARG A 26 -0.02 -20.63 -13.97
N GLU A 27 -0.51 -21.79 -14.47
CA GLU A 27 -1.89 -22.26 -14.26
C GLU A 27 -1.95 -23.60 -13.50
N ASP A 28 -0.81 -24.12 -13.08
CA ASP A 28 -0.65 -25.42 -12.44
C ASP A 28 -0.22 -25.31 -10.97
N ILE A 29 -0.43 -24.13 -10.33
CA ILE A 29 -0.08 -23.91 -8.94
C ILE A 29 -1.15 -24.57 -8.04
N PRO A 30 -0.77 -25.39 -7.04
CA PRO A 30 -1.73 -25.97 -6.13
C PRO A 30 -2.57 -24.92 -5.40
N VAL A 31 -3.88 -25.13 -5.32
CA VAL A 31 -4.76 -24.25 -4.49
C VAL A 31 -4.41 -24.44 -3.03
N PRO A 32 -4.10 -23.36 -2.29
CA PRO A 32 -3.75 -23.48 -0.88
C PRO A 32 -4.94 -23.95 -0.05
N ARG A 33 -4.67 -24.60 1.09
CA ARG A 33 -5.69 -25.00 2.05
C ARG A 33 -5.59 -24.07 3.28
N PRO A 34 -6.71 -23.55 3.81
CA PRO A 34 -6.68 -22.74 5.01
C PRO A 34 -6.33 -23.61 6.22
N GLY A 35 -5.37 -23.17 7.03
CA GLY A 35 -5.04 -23.73 8.33
C GLY A 35 -5.99 -23.24 9.42
N ALA A 36 -5.74 -23.63 10.67
CA ALA A 36 -6.50 -23.15 11.81
C ALA A 36 -6.46 -21.62 11.92
N GLY A 37 -7.60 -20.97 12.09
CA GLY A 37 -7.73 -19.51 12.13
C GLY A 37 -7.59 -18.80 10.78
N GLU A 38 -7.42 -19.52 9.67
CA GLU A 38 -7.29 -18.93 8.32
C GLU A 38 -8.58 -19.07 7.50
N VAL A 39 -8.70 -18.25 6.48
CA VAL A 39 -9.71 -18.35 5.42
C VAL A 39 -9.06 -18.53 4.06
N LEU A 40 -9.71 -19.25 3.16
CA LEU A 40 -9.36 -19.29 1.74
C LEU A 40 -10.25 -18.31 0.99
N ILE A 41 -9.64 -17.45 0.20
CA ILE A 41 -10.30 -16.38 -0.55
C ILE A 41 -10.15 -16.66 -2.04
N ARG A 42 -11.27 -16.71 -2.78
CA ARG A 42 -11.27 -16.60 -4.23
C ARG A 42 -11.06 -15.12 -4.56
N VAL A 43 -9.90 -14.81 -5.13
CA VAL A 43 -9.51 -13.44 -5.45
C VAL A 43 -10.31 -12.95 -6.64
N ALA A 44 -11.05 -11.88 -6.47
CA ALA A 44 -11.77 -11.22 -7.55
C ALA A 44 -10.86 -10.22 -8.29
N ALA A 45 -10.04 -9.48 -7.55
CA ALA A 45 -9.07 -8.54 -8.09
C ALA A 45 -7.97 -8.22 -7.06
N ALA A 46 -6.82 -7.74 -7.55
CA ALA A 46 -5.66 -7.34 -6.76
C ALA A 46 -4.98 -6.10 -7.35
N GLY A 47 -4.76 -5.06 -6.54
CA GLY A 47 -4.11 -3.83 -6.98
C GLY A 47 -2.59 -3.96 -7.09
N VAL A 48 -1.99 -3.24 -8.05
CA VAL A 48 -0.53 -3.11 -8.16
C VAL A 48 -0.04 -1.98 -7.26
N ASN A 49 1.01 -2.22 -6.51
CA ASN A 49 1.61 -1.30 -5.56
C ASN A 49 3.11 -1.14 -5.76
N ASN A 50 3.64 -0.03 -5.24
CA ASN A 50 5.09 0.18 -5.26
C ASN A 50 5.83 -0.91 -4.46
N THR A 51 5.20 -1.46 -3.42
CA THR A 51 5.77 -2.54 -2.62
C THR A 51 5.96 -3.84 -3.40
N ASP A 52 5.08 -4.16 -4.36
CA ASP A 52 5.26 -5.32 -5.24
C ASP A 52 6.50 -5.15 -6.12
N ILE A 53 6.71 -3.93 -6.65
CA ILE A 53 7.87 -3.59 -7.45
C ILE A 53 9.13 -3.60 -6.60
N ASN A 54 9.11 -2.94 -5.44
CA ASN A 54 10.24 -2.87 -4.52
C ASN A 54 10.69 -4.26 -4.05
N THR A 55 9.74 -5.16 -3.78
CA THR A 55 10.04 -6.55 -3.44
C THR A 55 10.67 -7.28 -4.63
N ARG A 56 10.13 -7.10 -5.85
CA ARG A 56 10.71 -7.71 -7.05
C ARG A 56 12.14 -7.24 -7.31
N ILE A 57 12.40 -5.95 -7.21
CA ILE A 57 13.73 -5.39 -7.53
C ILE A 57 14.73 -5.47 -6.36
N GLY A 58 14.32 -5.93 -5.17
CA GLY A 58 15.16 -6.03 -3.97
C GLY A 58 15.45 -4.70 -3.28
N TRP A 59 14.61 -3.66 -3.50
CA TRP A 59 14.84 -2.30 -3.00
C TRP A 59 14.88 -2.19 -1.47
N TYR A 60 14.22 -3.08 -0.74
CA TYR A 60 14.20 -3.04 0.72
C TYR A 60 15.54 -3.45 1.36
N SER A 61 16.47 -4.03 0.60
CA SER A 61 17.82 -4.31 1.10
C SER A 61 18.52 -3.03 1.54
N LYS A 62 19.12 -3.03 2.73
CA LYS A 62 19.85 -1.88 3.30
C LYS A 62 21.09 -1.48 2.51
N ARG A 63 21.55 -2.31 1.59
CA ARG A 63 22.63 -1.98 0.65
C ARG A 63 22.17 -1.07 -0.46
N VAL A 64 20.90 -1.13 -0.83
CA VAL A 64 20.29 -0.27 -1.85
C VAL A 64 20.09 1.13 -1.27
N ARG A 65 20.67 2.15 -1.91
CA ARG A 65 20.57 3.56 -1.51
C ARG A 65 19.92 4.45 -2.56
N GLY A 66 19.70 3.91 -3.77
CA GLY A 66 19.07 4.59 -4.89
C GLY A 66 17.56 4.70 -4.76
N ASP A 67 16.97 5.49 -5.65
CA ASP A 67 15.51 5.58 -5.80
C ASP A 67 14.94 4.30 -6.43
N THR A 68 13.62 4.11 -6.31
CA THR A 68 12.96 2.89 -6.82
C THR A 68 12.96 2.79 -8.35
N ASN A 69 13.10 3.89 -9.09
CA ASN A 69 13.09 3.86 -10.55
C ASN A 69 14.41 3.32 -11.11
N THR A 70 15.54 3.60 -10.44
CA THR A 70 16.88 3.17 -10.89
C THR A 70 16.96 1.66 -11.07
N GLY A 71 16.40 0.86 -10.12
CA GLY A 71 16.38 -0.61 -10.20
C GLY A 71 15.18 -1.19 -10.97
N SER A 72 14.28 -0.36 -11.46
CA SER A 72 12.94 -0.81 -11.93
C SER A 72 12.98 -1.80 -13.10
N ALA A 73 13.99 -1.72 -13.98
CA ALA A 73 14.12 -2.59 -15.16
C ALA A 73 14.76 -3.96 -14.85
N ALA A 74 15.86 -3.97 -14.08
CA ALA A 74 16.70 -5.17 -13.89
C ALA A 74 16.82 -5.64 -12.44
N GLY A 75 16.33 -4.86 -11.47
CA GLY A 75 16.60 -5.04 -10.05
C GLY A 75 17.94 -4.42 -9.63
N PHE A 76 18.27 -4.57 -8.35
CA PHE A 76 19.52 -4.10 -7.78
C PHE A 76 20.47 -5.29 -7.55
N GLU A 77 21.65 -5.26 -8.18
CA GLU A 77 22.65 -6.33 -8.04
C GLU A 77 23.19 -6.45 -6.60
N GLU A 78 23.24 -5.33 -5.88
CA GLU A 78 23.66 -5.27 -4.48
C GLU A 78 22.62 -5.74 -3.47
N ALA A 79 21.38 -6.01 -3.91
CA ALA A 79 20.32 -6.44 -3.01
C ALA A 79 20.59 -7.81 -2.38
N GLU A 80 20.49 -7.88 -1.07
CA GLU A 80 20.55 -9.14 -0.33
C GLU A 80 19.14 -9.62 0.04
N THR A 81 18.89 -10.92 -0.09
CA THR A 81 17.61 -11.51 0.32
C THR A 81 17.39 -11.49 1.83
N ARG A 82 18.48 -11.36 2.61
CA ARG A 82 18.45 -11.45 4.08
C ARG A 82 17.70 -10.31 4.76
N ASP A 83 17.75 -9.11 4.18
CA ASP A 83 17.23 -7.89 4.78
C ASP A 83 16.17 -7.18 3.91
N ALA A 84 15.72 -7.85 2.85
CA ALA A 84 14.75 -7.30 1.90
C ALA A 84 13.28 -7.62 2.26
N THR A 85 12.97 -7.79 3.54
CA THR A 85 11.66 -8.15 4.06
C THR A 85 11.21 -7.26 5.21
N TRP A 86 9.92 -7.32 5.54
CA TRP A 86 9.30 -6.54 6.62
C TRP A 86 9.58 -7.13 8.00
N SER A 87 9.53 -8.47 8.10
CA SER A 87 9.75 -9.20 9.36
C SER A 87 11.23 -9.44 9.67
N GLY A 88 12.14 -9.18 8.71
CA GLY A 88 13.55 -9.54 8.80
C GLY A 88 13.83 -11.02 8.54
N VAL A 89 12.81 -11.82 8.21
CA VAL A 89 12.98 -13.21 7.75
C VAL A 89 13.35 -13.17 6.24
N PRO A 90 14.39 -13.89 5.78
CA PRO A 90 14.77 -13.90 4.38
C PRO A 90 13.62 -14.28 3.44
N LEU A 91 13.48 -13.52 2.35
CA LEU A 91 12.46 -13.80 1.33
C LEU A 91 12.71 -15.17 0.68
N GLN A 92 11.66 -15.98 0.58
CA GLN A 92 11.71 -17.30 -0.05
C GLN A 92 11.08 -17.27 -1.44
N PHE A 93 11.78 -17.79 -2.44
CA PHE A 93 11.31 -17.94 -3.80
C PHE A 93 11.03 -19.40 -4.16
N PRO A 94 10.07 -19.69 -5.05
CA PRO A 94 9.17 -18.74 -5.70
C PRO A 94 8.13 -18.18 -4.72
N ARG A 95 7.69 -16.94 -4.93
CA ARG A 95 6.70 -16.26 -4.11
C ARG A 95 5.56 -15.71 -4.98
N ILE A 96 4.31 -15.97 -4.65
CA ILE A 96 3.18 -15.28 -5.27
C ILE A 96 3.08 -13.89 -4.62
N GLN A 97 3.29 -12.84 -5.43
CA GLN A 97 3.17 -11.46 -4.98
C GLN A 97 1.71 -10.99 -4.90
N GLY A 98 1.50 -9.70 -4.67
CA GLY A 98 0.20 -9.04 -4.61
C GLY A 98 -0.18 -8.73 -3.17
N THR A 99 0.15 -7.52 -2.77
CA THR A 99 -0.12 -7.03 -1.41
C THR A 99 -1.58 -6.56 -1.23
N ASP A 100 -2.31 -6.34 -2.32
CA ASP A 100 -3.75 -6.07 -2.32
C ASP A 100 -4.54 -7.35 -2.59
N CYS A 101 -5.69 -7.51 -1.91
CA CYS A 101 -6.65 -8.57 -2.20
C CYS A 101 -8.07 -8.12 -1.86
N CYS A 102 -8.95 -8.18 -2.86
CA CYS A 102 -10.39 -8.21 -2.71
C CYS A 102 -10.93 -9.52 -3.28
N GLY A 103 -11.83 -10.19 -2.57
CA GLY A 103 -12.40 -11.45 -3.02
C GLY A 103 -13.50 -11.96 -2.11
N ARG A 104 -13.86 -13.24 -2.29
CA ARG A 104 -14.87 -13.90 -1.48
C ARG A 104 -14.28 -15.09 -0.74
N ILE A 105 -14.62 -15.23 0.53
CA ILE A 105 -14.27 -16.41 1.34
C ILE A 105 -14.98 -17.63 0.74
N VAL A 106 -14.23 -18.66 0.39
CA VAL A 106 -14.76 -19.90 -0.21
C VAL A 106 -14.53 -21.13 0.66
N ALA A 107 -13.63 -21.06 1.63
CA ALA A 107 -13.42 -22.06 2.67
C ALA A 107 -12.84 -21.43 3.93
N VAL A 108 -13.04 -22.09 5.06
CA VAL A 108 -12.52 -21.67 6.36
C VAL A 108 -11.76 -22.82 7.01
N GLY A 109 -10.72 -22.49 7.77
CA GLY A 109 -10.00 -23.44 8.60
C GLY A 109 -10.61 -23.62 9.98
N ASP A 110 -10.03 -24.51 10.77
CA ASP A 110 -10.49 -24.79 12.13
C ASP A 110 -10.52 -23.52 12.98
N GLY A 111 -11.58 -23.37 13.78
CA GLY A 111 -11.76 -22.23 14.68
C GLY A 111 -12.33 -20.95 14.01
N VAL A 112 -12.59 -20.97 12.70
CA VAL A 112 -13.26 -19.87 11.99
C VAL A 112 -14.74 -20.22 11.78
N ASP A 113 -15.64 -19.27 12.00
CA ASP A 113 -17.08 -19.44 11.79
C ASP A 113 -17.38 -19.76 10.31
N PRO A 114 -17.99 -20.92 9.99
CA PRO A 114 -18.39 -21.27 8.63
C PRO A 114 -19.39 -20.30 7.98
N ALA A 115 -20.10 -19.51 8.77
CA ALA A 115 -21.02 -18.49 8.25
C ALA A 115 -20.31 -17.40 7.44
N ARG A 116 -19.00 -17.24 7.61
CA ARG A 116 -18.17 -16.32 6.83
C ARG A 116 -17.99 -16.72 5.35
N ILE A 117 -18.31 -17.97 4.97
CA ILE A 117 -18.25 -18.42 3.58
C ILE A 117 -19.25 -17.61 2.75
N GLY A 118 -18.76 -17.00 1.66
CA GLY A 118 -19.51 -16.09 0.78
C GLY A 118 -19.30 -14.61 1.10
N GLU A 119 -18.74 -14.23 2.26
CA GLU A 119 -18.42 -12.84 2.56
C GLU A 119 -17.48 -12.25 1.50
N ARG A 120 -17.80 -11.04 1.05
CA ARG A 120 -16.88 -10.22 0.26
C ARG A 120 -15.94 -9.47 1.20
N VAL A 121 -14.64 -9.71 1.05
CA VAL A 121 -13.65 -9.23 2.00
C VAL A 121 -12.51 -8.46 1.34
N LEU A 122 -11.96 -7.52 2.11
CA LEU A 122 -10.64 -6.93 1.92
C LEU A 122 -9.66 -7.58 2.89
N VAL A 123 -8.45 -7.82 2.44
CA VAL A 123 -7.37 -8.38 3.28
C VAL A 123 -6.42 -7.28 3.69
N ARG A 124 -6.12 -7.15 4.99
CA ARG A 124 -5.07 -6.27 5.47
C ARG A 124 -3.72 -6.71 4.90
N ASN A 125 -3.02 -5.80 4.27
CA ASN A 125 -1.73 -6.12 3.63
C ASN A 125 -0.61 -6.37 4.65
N MET A 126 -0.61 -5.68 5.80
CA MET A 126 0.32 -5.89 6.91
C MET A 126 -0.32 -6.82 7.94
N LEU A 127 -0.10 -8.13 7.77
CA LEU A 127 -0.62 -9.18 8.63
C LEU A 127 0.10 -9.12 9.98
N ARG A 128 -0.62 -9.43 11.05
CA ARG A 128 -0.10 -9.28 12.42
C ARG A 128 0.32 -10.61 13.03
N ALA A 129 1.49 -10.62 13.68
CA ALA A 129 1.95 -11.71 14.49
C ALA A 129 1.92 -11.28 15.98
N PRO A 130 1.03 -11.83 16.81
CA PRO A 130 1.13 -11.64 18.25
C PRO A 130 2.45 -12.24 18.77
N VAL A 131 3.35 -11.37 19.22
CA VAL A 131 4.62 -11.79 19.83
C VAL A 131 4.79 -11.04 21.14
N ASP A 132 4.32 -11.60 22.23
CA ASP A 132 4.44 -11.12 23.63
C ASP A 132 4.58 -9.58 23.75
N PHE A 133 5.78 -9.12 24.14
CA PHE A 133 6.09 -7.71 24.35
C PHE A 133 6.52 -6.95 23.07
N ARG A 134 6.42 -7.56 21.89
CA ARG A 134 6.74 -6.92 20.60
C ARG A 134 5.47 -6.58 19.82
N PRO A 135 4.80 -5.47 20.12
CA PRO A 135 3.48 -5.16 19.57
C PRO A 135 3.49 -4.79 18.07
N TYR A 136 4.67 -4.50 17.52
CA TYR A 136 4.83 -4.05 16.13
C TYR A 136 5.26 -5.16 15.18
N GLU A 137 5.24 -6.44 15.61
CA GLU A 137 5.57 -7.56 14.74
C GLU A 137 4.48 -7.75 13.67
N CYS A 138 4.89 -7.71 12.42
CA CYS A 138 4.02 -7.91 11.26
C CYS A 138 4.82 -8.47 10.08
N TRP A 139 4.11 -9.04 9.11
CA TRP A 139 4.66 -9.46 7.82
C TRP A 139 3.73 -9.02 6.69
N SER A 140 4.25 -8.91 5.47
CA SER A 140 3.48 -8.40 4.33
C SER A 140 2.90 -9.52 3.48
N LEU A 141 1.63 -9.41 3.17
CA LEU A 141 0.97 -10.22 2.13
C LEU A 141 1.69 -10.00 0.79
N GLY A 142 2.01 -11.07 0.08
CA GLY A 142 2.75 -11.02 -1.18
C GLY A 142 4.27 -10.84 -1.05
N SER A 143 4.80 -10.89 0.18
CA SER A 143 6.23 -10.86 0.49
C SER A 143 6.62 -12.08 1.33
N GLU A 144 6.44 -12.05 2.64
CA GLU A 144 6.76 -13.18 3.52
C GLU A 144 5.77 -14.36 3.40
N CYS A 145 4.60 -14.13 2.85
CA CYS A 145 3.62 -15.15 2.48
C CYS A 145 3.07 -14.89 1.09
N ASP A 146 2.37 -15.88 0.51
CA ASP A 146 1.75 -15.72 -0.81
C ASP A 146 0.60 -14.72 -0.76
N GLY A 147 0.48 -13.94 -1.83
CA GLY A 147 -0.41 -12.79 -1.93
C GLY A 147 -1.55 -12.94 -2.94
N GLY A 148 -2.06 -11.78 -3.40
CA GLY A 148 -3.26 -11.68 -4.21
C GLY A 148 -3.07 -11.85 -5.72
N PHE A 149 -1.86 -12.00 -6.25
CA PHE A 149 -1.65 -12.22 -7.69
C PHE A 149 -1.88 -13.68 -8.08
N ALA A 150 -3.06 -14.19 -7.71
CA ALA A 150 -3.51 -15.57 -7.91
C ALA A 150 -5.04 -15.65 -7.97
N GLN A 151 -5.58 -16.77 -8.42
CA GLN A 151 -7.03 -17.04 -8.34
C GLN A 151 -7.50 -17.28 -6.90
N TYR A 152 -6.63 -17.82 -6.05
CA TYR A 152 -6.92 -18.08 -4.64
C TYR A 152 -5.73 -17.67 -3.79
N THR A 153 -6.03 -17.10 -2.62
CA THR A 153 -5.05 -16.81 -1.57
C THR A 153 -5.64 -17.16 -0.21
N LYS A 154 -4.80 -17.30 0.80
CA LYS A 154 -5.25 -17.50 2.18
C LYS A 154 -4.72 -16.40 3.09
N ALA A 155 -5.49 -16.08 4.11
CA ALA A 155 -5.11 -15.10 5.12
C ALA A 155 -5.66 -15.50 6.49
N PRO A 156 -5.08 -14.98 7.60
CA PRO A 156 -5.71 -15.06 8.90
C PRO A 156 -7.12 -14.45 8.84
N ALA A 157 -8.11 -15.13 9.40
CA ALA A 157 -9.49 -14.64 9.44
C ALA A 157 -9.59 -13.27 10.13
N ALA A 158 -8.75 -13.02 11.14
CA ALA A 158 -8.68 -11.74 11.85
C ALA A 158 -8.12 -10.58 11.00
N ASP A 159 -7.47 -10.88 9.87
CA ASP A 159 -6.91 -9.89 8.95
C ASP A 159 -7.80 -9.71 7.69
N THR A 160 -9.07 -10.12 7.77
CA THR A 160 -10.05 -9.98 6.68
C THR A 160 -11.30 -9.23 7.15
N TRP A 161 -11.63 -8.14 6.46
CA TRP A 161 -12.79 -7.29 6.74
C TRP A 161 -13.86 -7.47 5.68
N MET A 162 -15.06 -7.86 6.10
CA MET A 162 -16.24 -7.81 5.25
C MET A 162 -16.54 -6.37 4.87
N VAL A 163 -16.93 -6.14 3.63
CA VAL A 163 -17.35 -4.84 3.12
C VAL A 163 -18.67 -4.95 2.38
N ASP A 164 -19.64 -4.13 2.79
CA ASP A 164 -20.98 -4.06 2.19
C ASP A 164 -21.17 -2.70 1.50
N CYS A 165 -21.00 -2.68 0.19
CA CYS A 165 -21.16 -1.49 -0.63
C CYS A 165 -21.38 -1.86 -2.10
N ASP A 166 -21.80 -0.87 -2.91
CA ASP A 166 -22.06 -1.03 -4.35
C ASP A 166 -20.80 -0.94 -5.24
N TRP A 167 -19.60 -0.77 -4.65
CA TRP A 167 -18.39 -0.70 -5.44
C TRP A 167 -18.07 -2.04 -6.10
N SER A 168 -17.47 -1.96 -7.28
CA SER A 168 -16.96 -3.14 -7.98
C SER A 168 -15.80 -3.79 -7.19
N ASP A 169 -15.56 -5.09 -7.44
CA ASP A 169 -14.43 -5.79 -6.83
C ASP A 169 -13.08 -5.18 -7.25
N THR A 170 -12.99 -4.60 -8.46
CA THR A 170 -11.79 -3.90 -8.93
C THR A 170 -11.58 -2.57 -8.19
N ASP A 171 -12.66 -1.84 -7.88
CA ASP A 171 -12.57 -0.64 -7.05
C ASP A 171 -12.08 -0.99 -5.64
N LEU A 172 -12.68 -2.01 -5.05
CA LEU A 172 -12.31 -2.50 -3.71
C LEU A 172 -10.88 -3.05 -3.66
N ALA A 173 -10.41 -3.73 -4.71
CA ALA A 173 -9.03 -4.20 -4.79
C ALA A 173 -7.98 -3.05 -4.84
N SER A 174 -8.39 -1.82 -5.09
CA SER A 174 -7.51 -0.65 -5.05
C SER A 174 -7.21 -0.16 -3.63
N ILE A 175 -7.92 -0.70 -2.63
CA ILE A 175 -8.00 -0.17 -1.27
C ILE A 175 -6.90 -0.69 -0.33
N PRO A 176 -6.68 -2.02 -0.13
CA PRO A 176 -6.02 -2.54 1.06
C PRO A 176 -4.68 -1.87 1.37
N CYS A 177 -3.71 -1.91 0.48
CA CYS A 177 -2.38 -1.37 0.73
C CYS A 177 -2.37 0.16 0.74
N ALA A 178 -2.93 0.79 -0.30
CA ALA A 178 -2.81 2.23 -0.48
C ALA A 178 -3.58 3.00 0.61
N TRP A 179 -4.81 2.61 0.87
CA TRP A 179 -5.67 3.32 1.83
C TRP A 179 -5.30 3.02 3.27
N SER A 180 -4.93 1.77 3.57
CA SER A 180 -4.50 1.45 4.93
C SER A 180 -3.17 2.14 5.30
N THR A 181 -2.26 2.27 4.34
CA THR A 181 -1.03 3.04 4.55
C THR A 181 -1.37 4.52 4.82
N ALA A 182 -2.24 5.12 4.01
CA ALA A 182 -2.67 6.50 4.18
C ALA A 182 -3.37 6.72 5.53
N GLU A 183 -4.38 5.88 5.85
CA GLU A 183 -5.12 5.96 7.10
C GLU A 183 -4.22 5.75 8.32
N ASN A 184 -3.29 4.79 8.26
CA ASN A 184 -2.31 4.55 9.32
C ASN A 184 -1.41 5.77 9.58
N MET A 185 -0.92 6.42 8.54
CA MET A 185 -0.11 7.64 8.67
C MET A 185 -0.90 8.77 9.31
N LEU A 186 -2.13 9.01 8.84
CA LEU A 186 -3.02 10.03 9.37
C LEU A 186 -3.45 9.73 10.81
N HIS A 187 -3.71 8.47 11.13
CA HIS A 187 -4.05 8.01 12.49
C HIS A 187 -2.88 8.22 13.45
N ARG A 188 -1.68 7.76 13.09
CA ARG A 188 -0.49 7.87 13.95
C ARG A 188 -0.01 9.29 14.12
N ALA A 189 -0.19 10.14 13.10
CA ALA A 189 0.11 11.56 13.19
C ALA A 189 -1.03 12.37 13.82
N TRP A 190 -2.10 11.73 14.31
CA TRP A 190 -3.24 12.38 14.98
C TRP A 190 -3.89 13.49 14.13
N VAL A 191 -3.95 13.31 12.82
CA VAL A 191 -4.54 14.31 11.92
C VAL A 191 -6.02 14.50 12.24
N GLY A 192 -6.43 15.75 12.39
CA GLY A 192 -7.79 16.12 12.74
C GLY A 192 -8.19 17.51 12.29
N LEU A 193 -9.33 17.97 12.81
CA LEU A 193 -9.88 19.29 12.53
C LEU A 193 -8.89 20.39 12.93
N GLY A 194 -8.63 21.32 12.01
CA GLY A 194 -7.72 22.45 12.20
C GLY A 194 -6.27 22.18 11.86
N ASP A 195 -5.89 20.93 11.53
CA ASP A 195 -4.57 20.64 11.01
C ASP A 195 -4.43 21.12 9.56
N ARG A 196 -3.27 21.66 9.23
CA ARG A 196 -2.81 21.95 7.88
C ARG A 196 -1.78 20.89 7.48
N VAL A 197 -2.15 20.04 6.55
CA VAL A 197 -1.45 18.80 6.19
C VAL A 197 -0.84 18.92 4.82
N ILE A 198 0.49 18.72 4.71
CA ILE A 198 1.16 18.57 3.42
C ILE A 198 1.33 17.07 3.10
N ILE A 199 1.01 16.66 1.86
CA ILE A 199 1.07 15.27 1.40
C ILE A 199 1.97 15.20 0.19
N THR A 200 3.13 14.55 0.29
CA THR A 200 4.02 14.32 -0.85
C THR A 200 3.53 13.15 -1.68
N GLY A 201 3.79 13.18 -3.00
CA GLY A 201 3.34 12.12 -3.90
C GLY A 201 1.81 11.99 -3.98
N ALA A 202 1.09 13.12 -3.84
CA ALA A 202 -0.38 13.19 -3.73
C ALA A 202 -1.15 12.54 -4.90
N SER A 203 -0.55 12.39 -6.08
CA SER A 203 -1.17 11.73 -7.24
C SER A 203 -0.99 10.21 -7.30
N GLY A 204 -0.24 9.61 -6.39
CA GLY A 204 -0.08 8.16 -6.27
C GLY A 204 -1.23 7.51 -5.50
N GLY A 205 -1.28 6.17 -5.46
CA GLY A 205 -2.34 5.44 -4.75
C GLY A 205 -2.48 5.84 -3.28
N VAL A 206 -1.38 5.86 -2.52
CA VAL A 206 -1.40 6.25 -1.10
C VAL A 206 -1.69 7.75 -0.95
N GLY A 207 -1.05 8.61 -1.78
CA GLY A 207 -1.23 10.06 -1.67
C GLY A 207 -2.66 10.50 -1.97
N SER A 208 -3.30 9.95 -3.00
CA SER A 208 -4.69 10.26 -3.36
C SER A 208 -5.70 9.78 -2.30
N ALA A 209 -5.41 8.65 -1.64
CA ALA A 209 -6.16 8.19 -0.49
C ALA A 209 -5.96 9.13 0.71
N ALA A 210 -4.72 9.53 1.00
CA ALA A 210 -4.40 10.43 2.10
C ALA A 210 -5.10 11.79 1.96
N VAL A 211 -5.19 12.33 0.73
CA VAL A 211 -5.95 13.56 0.45
C VAL A 211 -7.41 13.40 0.90
N GLN A 212 -8.09 12.37 0.43
CA GLN A 212 -9.50 12.16 0.75
C GLN A 212 -9.72 11.89 2.26
N LEU A 213 -8.88 11.06 2.86
CA LEU A 213 -8.99 10.69 4.28
C LEU A 213 -8.68 11.89 5.20
N ALA A 214 -7.70 12.72 4.86
CA ALA A 214 -7.40 13.95 5.61
C ALA A 214 -8.57 14.94 5.54
N LYS A 215 -9.21 15.07 4.36
CA LYS A 215 -10.46 15.86 4.24
C LYS A 215 -11.60 15.29 5.07
N CYS A 216 -11.75 13.96 5.13
CA CYS A 216 -12.74 13.33 6.01
C CYS A 216 -12.51 13.65 7.50
N ARG A 217 -11.27 13.96 7.88
CA ARG A 217 -10.87 14.35 9.24
C ARG A 217 -11.01 15.86 9.52
N GLY A 218 -11.35 16.65 8.47
CA GLY A 218 -11.54 18.11 8.57
C GLY A 218 -10.25 18.93 8.47
N ALA A 219 -9.18 18.36 7.93
CA ALA A 219 -7.92 19.05 7.73
C ALA A 219 -7.95 19.96 6.48
N GLU A 220 -7.12 21.01 6.48
CA GLU A 220 -6.69 21.69 5.25
C GLU A 220 -5.58 20.85 4.60
N VAL A 221 -5.72 20.56 3.30
CA VAL A 221 -4.84 19.62 2.62
C VAL A 221 -4.07 20.30 1.49
N ILE A 222 -2.74 20.19 1.53
CA ILE A 222 -1.82 20.64 0.49
C ILE A 222 -1.21 19.40 -0.15
N GLY A 223 -1.50 19.16 -1.44
CA GLY A 223 -0.88 18.07 -2.20
C GLY A 223 0.39 18.52 -2.90
N VAL A 224 1.44 17.68 -2.89
CA VAL A 224 2.62 17.88 -3.75
C VAL A 224 2.56 16.84 -4.87
N ALA A 225 2.43 17.32 -6.12
CA ALA A 225 2.29 16.48 -7.31
C ALA A 225 2.87 17.16 -8.55
N SER A 226 2.95 16.45 -9.71
CA SER A 226 3.30 17.12 -10.96
C SER A 226 2.21 18.12 -11.36
N ALA A 227 2.60 19.24 -11.96
CA ALA A 227 1.65 20.27 -12.43
C ALA A 227 0.52 19.70 -13.30
N ALA A 228 0.84 18.72 -14.15
CA ALA A 228 -0.15 18.07 -15.03
C ALA A 228 -1.26 17.29 -14.29
N LYS A 229 -1.08 16.98 -12.99
CA LYS A 229 -2.05 16.24 -12.17
C LYS A 229 -2.72 17.09 -11.10
N SER A 230 -2.48 18.41 -11.11
CA SER A 230 -3.01 19.30 -10.07
C SER A 230 -4.53 19.34 -10.03
N GLU A 231 -5.19 19.41 -11.17
CA GLU A 231 -6.67 19.44 -11.25
C GLU A 231 -7.30 18.15 -10.67
N GLU A 232 -6.67 16.99 -10.92
CA GLU A 232 -7.15 15.72 -10.39
C GLU A 232 -7.06 15.69 -8.86
N ILE A 233 -5.97 16.23 -8.29
CA ILE A 233 -5.76 16.25 -6.84
C ILE A 233 -6.68 17.24 -6.15
N LEU A 234 -6.93 18.40 -6.74
CA LEU A 234 -7.94 19.34 -6.29
C LEU A 234 -9.34 18.70 -6.33
N ALA A 235 -9.67 17.96 -7.41
CA ALA A 235 -10.94 17.25 -7.53
C ALA A 235 -11.10 16.11 -6.49
N LEU A 236 -10.02 15.57 -5.91
CA LEU A 236 -10.05 14.64 -4.79
C LEU A 236 -10.27 15.32 -3.44
N GLY A 237 -10.22 16.65 -3.40
CA GLY A 237 -10.53 17.45 -2.22
C GLY A 237 -9.34 18.18 -1.61
N ALA A 238 -8.14 18.18 -2.22
CA ALA A 238 -7.07 19.03 -1.75
C ALA A 238 -7.48 20.52 -1.87
N ASP A 239 -7.09 21.32 -0.89
CA ASP A 239 -7.35 22.76 -0.89
C ASP A 239 -6.32 23.50 -1.75
N HIS A 240 -5.08 22.98 -1.77
CA HIS A 240 -3.98 23.55 -2.56
C HIS A 240 -3.12 22.44 -3.17
N VAL A 241 -2.43 22.74 -4.26
CA VAL A 241 -1.40 21.89 -4.86
C VAL A 241 -0.14 22.70 -5.09
N VAL A 242 0.99 22.17 -4.61
CA VAL A 242 2.32 22.68 -4.93
C VAL A 242 2.93 21.78 -6.01
N PRO A 243 3.34 22.32 -7.16
CA PRO A 243 4.02 21.57 -8.19
C PRO A 243 5.31 20.90 -7.66
N ARG A 244 5.50 19.62 -7.99
CA ARG A 244 6.72 18.90 -7.61
C ARG A 244 7.96 19.57 -8.22
N GLY A 245 8.98 19.82 -7.39
CA GLY A 245 10.21 20.50 -7.76
C GLY A 245 10.22 22.00 -7.46
N GLU A 246 9.08 22.58 -7.07
CA GLU A 246 9.07 23.91 -6.47
C GLU A 246 9.57 23.83 -5.02
N ASN A 247 10.24 24.88 -4.55
CA ASN A 247 10.72 24.96 -3.17
C ASN A 247 9.54 25.12 -2.22
N LEU A 248 9.34 24.17 -1.30
CA LEU A 248 8.19 24.13 -0.40
C LEU A 248 8.19 25.32 0.58
N VAL A 249 9.36 25.76 1.03
CA VAL A 249 9.45 26.89 1.96
C VAL A 249 9.15 28.22 1.27
N GLU A 250 9.55 28.39 0.00
CA GLU A 250 9.20 29.58 -0.79
C GLU A 250 7.69 29.61 -1.12
N ALA A 251 7.10 28.44 -1.43
CA ALA A 251 5.68 28.34 -1.79
C ALA A 251 4.74 28.50 -0.59
N LEU A 252 5.11 27.97 0.58
CA LEU A 252 4.21 27.85 1.73
C LEU A 252 4.62 28.70 2.93
N GLY A 253 5.91 29.02 3.05
CA GLY A 253 6.54 29.61 4.24
C GLY A 253 7.11 28.56 5.19
N ALA A 254 8.19 28.91 5.91
CA ALA A 254 8.71 28.10 7.01
C ALA A 254 7.69 28.03 8.15
N GLY A 255 7.57 26.88 8.82
CA GLY A 255 6.65 26.71 9.94
C GLY A 255 5.18 26.92 9.57
N SER A 256 4.77 26.56 8.37
CA SER A 256 3.43 26.85 7.82
C SER A 256 2.46 25.66 7.86
N VAL A 257 2.94 24.45 8.17
CA VAL A 257 2.11 23.22 8.22
C VAL A 257 2.28 22.49 9.55
N ASN A 258 1.22 21.84 10.00
CA ASN A 258 1.24 21.10 11.28
C ASN A 258 1.65 19.64 11.07
N VAL A 259 1.33 19.05 9.91
CA VAL A 259 1.59 17.65 9.63
C VAL A 259 2.16 17.47 8.23
N ALA A 260 3.18 16.63 8.12
CA ALA A 260 3.71 16.15 6.86
C ALA A 260 3.46 14.64 6.72
N ILE A 261 2.77 14.25 5.65
CA ILE A 261 2.56 12.86 5.22
C ILE A 261 3.50 12.61 4.03
N ASP A 262 4.59 11.91 4.29
CA ASP A 262 5.67 11.78 3.32
C ASP A 262 5.77 10.35 2.75
N LEU A 263 5.69 10.27 1.42
CA LEU A 263 5.79 9.04 0.64
C LEU A 263 7.02 9.05 -0.29
N VAL A 264 7.76 10.15 -0.31
CA VAL A 264 8.78 10.44 -1.32
C VAL A 264 10.17 10.48 -0.73
N ALA A 265 10.37 11.15 0.41
CA ALA A 265 11.69 11.43 0.99
C ALA A 265 12.65 12.14 -0.03
N GLY A 266 13.91 11.74 -0.07
CA GLY A 266 14.87 12.27 -1.04
C GLY A 266 15.22 13.74 -0.84
N GLU A 267 15.55 14.47 -1.92
CA GLU A 267 16.09 15.83 -1.87
C GLU A 267 15.14 16.88 -1.26
N GLN A 268 13.82 16.76 -1.47
CA GLN A 268 12.83 17.70 -0.93
C GLN A 268 12.57 17.52 0.59
N TRP A 269 13.14 16.50 1.21
CA TRP A 269 12.88 16.17 2.60
C TRP A 269 13.24 17.31 3.57
N ALA A 270 14.37 17.98 3.35
CA ALA A 270 14.82 19.08 4.21
C ALA A 270 13.83 20.27 4.18
N GLU A 271 13.30 20.62 3.00
CA GLU A 271 12.30 21.67 2.84
C GLU A 271 10.99 21.30 3.52
N LEU A 272 10.58 20.01 3.44
CA LEU A 272 9.40 19.49 4.09
C LEU A 272 9.49 19.62 5.62
N ILE A 273 10.65 19.29 6.20
CA ILE A 273 10.90 19.45 7.64
C ILE A 273 10.93 20.93 8.05
N GLU A 274 11.47 21.81 7.20
CA GLU A 274 11.48 23.25 7.48
C GLU A 274 10.08 23.87 7.38
N ALA A 275 9.21 23.36 6.52
CA ALA A 275 7.82 23.78 6.42
C ALA A 275 6.98 23.40 7.66
N LEU A 276 7.40 22.40 8.45
CA LEU A 276 6.71 22.03 9.71
C LEU A 276 6.84 23.12 10.75
N ASP A 277 5.74 23.45 11.40
CA ASP A 277 5.67 24.37 12.53
C ASP A 277 6.22 23.72 13.82
N ARG A 278 6.37 24.49 14.87
CA ARG A 278 6.74 23.99 16.19
C ARG A 278 5.65 23.03 16.72
N GLY A 279 6.09 21.88 17.25
CA GLY A 279 5.20 20.78 17.61
C GLY A 279 4.69 19.99 16.39
N GLY A 280 5.27 20.24 15.21
CA GLY A 280 4.88 19.57 13.96
C GLY A 280 5.12 18.06 13.97
N ARG A 281 4.34 17.35 13.16
CA ARG A 281 4.31 15.89 13.10
C ARG A 281 4.65 15.41 11.69
N TYR A 282 5.67 14.56 11.58
CA TYR A 282 6.10 13.96 10.32
C TYR A 282 5.79 12.47 10.35
N ALA A 283 5.04 11.96 9.36
CA ALA A 283 4.76 10.54 9.20
C ALA A 283 5.25 10.04 7.85
N THR A 284 5.93 8.91 7.83
CA THR A 284 6.45 8.31 6.61
C THR A 284 6.14 6.82 6.51
N ALA A 285 5.82 6.37 5.28
CA ALA A 285 5.63 4.98 4.92
C ALA A 285 6.25 4.63 3.55
N GLY A 286 7.03 5.54 2.96
CA GLY A 286 7.67 5.37 1.66
C GLY A 286 8.82 6.33 1.46
N ALA A 287 9.74 5.98 0.55
CA ALA A 287 10.91 6.78 0.23
C ALA A 287 11.31 6.58 -1.25
N ILE A 288 10.36 6.82 -2.16
CA ILE A 288 10.53 6.49 -3.59
C ILE A 288 11.62 7.30 -4.29
N ALA A 289 11.99 8.47 -3.76
CA ALA A 289 13.07 9.31 -4.30
C ALA A 289 14.42 9.06 -3.60
N GLY A 290 14.49 8.07 -2.72
CA GLY A 290 15.70 7.65 -2.03
C GLY A 290 15.52 7.54 -0.52
N PRO A 291 16.06 6.47 0.11
CA PRO A 291 15.79 6.16 1.51
C PRO A 291 16.70 6.89 2.50
N VAL A 292 17.72 7.61 2.03
CA VAL A 292 18.72 8.26 2.88
C VAL A 292 18.52 9.77 2.83
N VAL A 293 18.30 10.37 4.01
CA VAL A 293 18.12 11.81 4.19
C VAL A 293 19.02 12.32 5.31
N GLU A 294 19.41 13.61 5.25
CA GLU A 294 20.19 14.26 6.31
C GLU A 294 19.25 15.01 7.25
N LEU A 295 19.45 14.83 8.56
CA LEU A 295 18.71 15.53 9.61
C LEU A 295 19.64 16.41 10.45
N ASP A 296 19.38 17.73 10.46
CA ASP A 296 19.90 18.58 11.53
C ASP A 296 19.08 18.32 12.81
N VAL A 297 19.71 17.62 13.75
CA VAL A 297 19.04 17.24 15.02
C VAL A 297 18.57 18.47 15.81
N ARG A 298 19.20 19.65 15.59
CA ARG A 298 18.75 20.91 16.22
C ARG A 298 17.36 21.30 15.73
N THR A 299 17.06 21.13 14.45
CA THR A 299 15.71 21.37 13.90
C THR A 299 14.68 20.50 14.59
N LEU A 300 15.00 19.21 14.81
CA LEU A 300 14.12 18.27 15.49
C LEU A 300 13.74 18.75 16.91
N TYR A 301 14.75 19.04 17.77
CA TYR A 301 14.46 19.37 19.16
C TYR A 301 14.09 20.85 19.37
N LEU A 302 14.56 21.79 18.55
CA LEU A 302 14.19 23.20 18.70
C LEU A 302 12.75 23.50 18.22
N LYS A 303 12.25 22.69 17.28
CA LYS A 303 10.83 22.76 16.85
C LYS A 303 9.93 21.77 17.60
N ASP A 304 10.44 20.96 18.54
CA ASP A 304 9.68 19.91 19.22
C ASP A 304 8.95 18.97 18.24
N LEU A 305 9.62 18.55 17.15
CA LEU A 305 9.02 17.72 16.12
C LEU A 305 8.84 16.27 16.58
N THR A 306 7.78 15.62 16.11
CA THR A 306 7.56 14.18 16.30
C THR A 306 7.57 13.45 14.97
N PHE A 307 8.36 12.37 14.88
CA PHE A 307 8.48 11.54 13.69
C PHE A 307 7.85 10.17 13.90
N TYR A 308 7.01 9.74 12.95
CA TYR A 308 6.31 8.47 12.94
C TYR A 308 6.74 7.61 11.74
N GLY A 309 7.32 6.44 11.99
CA GLY A 309 7.46 5.38 11.00
C GLY A 309 6.15 4.56 10.94
N CYS A 310 5.59 4.33 9.77
CA CYS A 310 4.24 3.81 9.62
C CYS A 310 4.18 2.51 8.80
N THR A 311 4.48 1.36 9.43
CA THR A 311 4.34 0.02 8.83
C THR A 311 3.25 -0.78 9.51
N PHE A 312 3.36 -1.01 10.81
CA PHE A 312 2.38 -1.73 11.61
C PHE A 312 1.04 -0.97 11.62
N GLN A 313 -0.06 -1.70 11.44
CA GLN A 313 -1.41 -1.16 11.36
C GLN A 313 -2.28 -1.71 12.50
N GLU A 314 -2.87 -0.82 13.29
CA GLU A 314 -3.88 -1.17 14.28
C GLU A 314 -5.20 -1.53 13.59
N ASP A 315 -6.06 -2.33 14.24
CA ASP A 315 -7.33 -2.78 13.65
C ASP A 315 -8.24 -1.60 13.27
N VAL A 316 -8.23 -0.54 14.08
CA VAL A 316 -8.98 0.70 13.84
C VAL A 316 -8.69 1.33 12.47
N VAL A 317 -7.53 1.07 11.88
CA VAL A 317 -7.17 1.57 10.55
C VAL A 317 -8.11 0.98 9.49
N PHE A 318 -8.30 -0.34 9.48
CA PHE A 318 -9.21 -0.99 8.55
C PHE A 318 -10.69 -0.74 8.90
N ASP A 319 -11.05 -0.70 10.18
CA ASP A 319 -12.39 -0.34 10.63
C ASP A 319 -12.81 1.05 10.11
N ASN A 320 -11.90 2.02 10.16
CA ASN A 320 -12.14 3.36 9.62
C ASN A 320 -12.34 3.35 8.10
N ILE A 321 -11.50 2.62 7.37
CA ILE A 321 -11.58 2.54 5.90
C ILE A 321 -12.91 1.93 5.47
N VAL A 322 -13.28 0.78 6.01
CA VAL A 322 -14.54 0.11 5.69
C VAL A 322 -15.72 1.03 6.01
N ARG A 323 -15.72 1.68 7.18
CA ARG A 323 -16.75 2.64 7.56
C ARG A 323 -16.84 3.82 6.58
N TYR A 324 -15.74 4.39 6.11
CA TYR A 324 -15.77 5.49 5.14
C TYR A 324 -16.30 5.05 3.78
N ILE A 325 -15.98 3.83 3.34
CA ILE A 325 -16.50 3.24 2.11
C ILE A 325 -18.01 3.05 2.21
N GLU A 326 -18.49 2.37 3.25
CA GLU A 326 -19.91 2.06 3.46
C GLU A 326 -20.75 3.33 3.67
N GLN A 327 -20.16 4.40 4.21
CA GLN A 327 -20.82 5.72 4.34
C GLN A 327 -20.74 6.56 3.05
N GLY A 328 -20.09 6.09 1.99
CA GLY A 328 -19.92 6.85 0.74
C GLY A 328 -19.11 8.14 0.89
N ARG A 329 -18.25 8.23 1.92
CA ARG A 329 -17.44 9.44 2.22
C ARG A 329 -16.17 9.55 1.38
N VAL A 330 -15.79 8.47 0.73
CA VAL A 330 -14.61 8.35 -0.12
C VAL A 330 -15.00 7.66 -1.41
N ARG A 331 -14.16 7.77 -2.43
CA ARG A 331 -14.38 7.15 -3.73
C ARG A 331 -13.12 6.43 -4.20
N PRO A 332 -13.27 5.31 -4.96
CA PRO A 332 -12.13 4.63 -5.55
C PRO A 332 -11.48 5.51 -6.62
N PHE A 333 -10.21 5.28 -6.88
CA PHE A 333 -9.48 5.96 -7.94
C PHE A 333 -8.69 4.92 -8.74
N VAL A 334 -9.41 4.10 -9.51
CA VAL A 334 -8.86 3.07 -10.40
C VAL A 334 -8.71 3.66 -11.80
N ALA A 335 -7.49 3.60 -12.32
CA ALA A 335 -7.15 4.13 -13.63
C ALA A 335 -7.30 3.08 -14.74
N ARG A 336 -6.92 1.83 -14.47
CA ARG A 336 -6.96 0.74 -15.46
C ARG A 336 -6.95 -0.63 -14.82
N THR A 337 -7.55 -1.60 -15.50
CA THR A 337 -7.53 -3.02 -15.17
C THR A 337 -6.77 -3.82 -16.22
N TYR A 338 -6.15 -4.93 -15.81
CA TYR A 338 -5.42 -5.87 -16.68
C TYR A 338 -5.77 -7.29 -16.29
N PRO A 339 -5.79 -8.25 -17.23
CA PRO A 339 -5.73 -9.66 -16.89
C PRO A 339 -4.49 -9.97 -16.05
N LEU A 340 -4.58 -10.92 -15.11
CA LEU A 340 -3.44 -11.31 -14.27
C LEU A 340 -2.21 -11.72 -15.09
N ALA A 341 -2.40 -12.37 -16.22
CA ALA A 341 -1.32 -12.78 -17.14
C ALA A 341 -0.54 -11.58 -17.72
N GLU A 342 -1.11 -10.39 -17.72
CA GLU A 342 -0.48 -9.15 -18.23
C GLU A 342 0.24 -8.36 -17.12
N ILE A 343 0.64 -9.01 -16.04
CA ILE A 343 1.28 -8.35 -14.88
C ILE A 343 2.53 -7.57 -15.27
N ALA A 344 3.34 -8.05 -16.20
CA ALA A 344 4.54 -7.35 -16.66
C ALA A 344 4.17 -5.99 -17.27
N GLN A 345 3.15 -5.93 -18.15
CA GLN A 345 2.64 -4.69 -18.72
C GLN A 345 2.05 -3.76 -17.65
N ALA A 346 1.32 -4.31 -16.69
CA ALA A 346 0.76 -3.52 -15.58
C ALA A 346 1.87 -2.88 -14.73
N GLN A 347 2.95 -3.61 -14.42
CA GLN A 347 4.08 -3.07 -13.69
C GLN A 347 4.90 -2.06 -14.51
N GLU A 348 5.08 -2.27 -15.81
CA GLU A 348 5.71 -1.29 -16.72
C GLU A 348 4.94 0.03 -16.76
N ASP A 349 3.63 -0.04 -16.93
CA ASP A 349 2.76 1.14 -16.94
C ASP A 349 2.75 1.87 -15.58
N PHE A 350 2.82 1.11 -14.47
CA PHE A 350 2.94 1.64 -13.12
C PHE A 350 4.25 2.43 -12.93
N ILE A 351 5.39 1.84 -13.33
CA ILE A 351 6.72 2.44 -13.24
C ILE A 351 6.80 3.71 -14.12
N ALA A 352 6.25 3.64 -15.32
CA ALA A 352 6.19 4.78 -16.24
C ALA A 352 5.30 5.92 -15.75
N LYS A 353 4.50 5.72 -14.67
CA LYS A 353 3.59 6.69 -14.06
C LYS A 353 2.64 7.34 -15.08
N ARG A 354 2.20 6.55 -16.08
CA ARG A 354 1.35 7.00 -17.18
C ARG A 354 -0.03 7.44 -16.71
N TYR A 355 -0.53 6.78 -15.66
CA TYR A 355 -1.89 6.99 -15.15
C TYR A 355 -1.86 7.64 -13.77
N ALA A 356 -2.87 8.42 -13.45
CA ALA A 356 -3.19 8.78 -12.09
C ALA A 356 -4.15 7.73 -11.51
N GLY A 357 -3.97 7.35 -10.25
CA GLY A 357 -4.78 6.31 -9.60
C GLY A 357 -4.16 4.92 -9.67
N LYS A 358 -4.94 3.92 -9.29
CA LYS A 358 -4.50 2.54 -9.13
C LYS A 358 -4.62 1.73 -10.42
N LEU A 359 -3.68 0.81 -10.63
CA LEU A 359 -3.76 -0.27 -11.61
C LEU A 359 -4.18 -1.55 -10.91
N VAL A 360 -5.08 -2.33 -11.51
CA VAL A 360 -5.68 -3.49 -10.88
C VAL A 360 -5.58 -4.70 -11.81
N LEU A 361 -5.16 -5.83 -11.25
CA LEU A 361 -5.09 -7.13 -11.93
C LEU A 361 -6.34 -7.95 -11.61
N VAL A 362 -6.87 -8.61 -12.64
CA VAL A 362 -8.05 -9.49 -12.53
C VAL A 362 -7.61 -10.91 -12.86
N PRO A 363 -7.61 -11.83 -11.87
CA PRO A 363 -7.33 -13.25 -12.12
C PRO A 363 -8.41 -13.87 -13.01
N PRO A 364 -8.11 -14.96 -13.74
CA PRO A 364 -9.14 -15.73 -14.43
C PRO A 364 -10.23 -16.15 -13.44
N GLN A 365 -11.49 -15.93 -13.78
CA GLN A 365 -12.60 -16.36 -12.94
C GLN A 365 -13.05 -17.75 -13.39
N SER A 366 -13.14 -18.70 -12.45
CA SER A 366 -13.76 -20.00 -12.74
C SER A 366 -15.25 -19.76 -13.03
N PRO A 367 -15.85 -20.47 -14.01
CA PRO A 367 -17.30 -20.46 -14.16
C PRO A 367 -17.96 -20.89 -12.84
N ASP A 368 -19.01 -20.20 -12.42
CA ASP A 368 -19.83 -20.52 -11.23
C ASP A 368 -20.53 -21.86 -11.38
#